data_a269cf4534f9d7565375cd445fe6c460
#
_entry.id   a269cf4534f9d7565375cd445fe6c460
#
_cell.length_a   1.000
_cell.length_b   1.000
_cell.length_c   1.000
_cell.angle_alpha   90.00
_cell.angle_beta   90.00
_cell.angle_gamma   90.00
#
_symmetry.space_group_name_H-M   'P 1'
#
loop_
_entity.id
_entity.type
_entity.pdbx_description
1 polymer ?
#
loop_
_entity_poly.entity_id
_entity_poly.type
_entity_poly.pdbx_seq_one_letter_code
_entity_poly.pdbx_strand_id
1 'polypeptide(L)'
;MISGPSQTVASAAKGIYEERLRETLERSHRDQFVAIEPISGDYFTGQTLSEVIGASRAKNPDRLAHALRVGHPAAVHFGMHIQ
;
A
#
# COMPACT_ATOMS: atom_id res chain seq x y z
N MET A 1 13.84 17.52 6.14
CA MET A 1 13.85 16.98 5.75
C MET A 1 13.62 16.55 4.63
N ILE A 2 13.83 15.77 4.26
CA ILE A 2 13.64 15.35 3.13
C ILE A 2 12.68 14.42 2.98
N SER A 3 11.84 14.51 2.13
CA SER A 3 10.93 13.52 1.84
C SER A 3 11.47 12.82 0.73
N GLY A 4 11.76 11.67 0.77
CA GLY A 4 12.20 10.90 -0.34
C GLY A 4 11.06 10.40 -1.15
N PRO A 5 11.32 9.77 -2.27
CA PRO A 5 10.27 9.20 -3.12
C PRO A 5 9.40 8.21 -2.38
N SER A 6 9.96 7.43 -1.49
CA SER A 6 9.17 6.48 -0.72
C SER A 6 8.16 7.14 0.16
N GLN A 7 8.52 8.25 0.76
CA GLN A 7 7.62 8.96 1.63
C GLN A 7 6.50 9.61 0.85
N THR A 8 6.80 10.11 -0.34
CA THR A 8 5.78 10.67 -1.21
C THR A 8 4.84 9.57 -1.69
N VAL A 9 5.37 8.42 -2.02
CA VAL A 9 4.56 7.28 -2.43
C VAL A 9 3.63 6.86 -1.30
N ALA A 10 4.14 6.79 -0.08
CA ALA A 10 3.32 6.39 1.05
C ALA A 10 2.16 7.35 1.28
N SER A 11 2.43 8.65 1.21
CA SER A 11 1.41 9.65 1.39
C SER A 11 0.34 9.56 0.31
N ALA A 12 0.75 9.46 -0.94
CA ALA A 12 -0.19 9.39 -2.04
C ALA A 12 -1.01 8.11 -1.99
N ALA A 13 -0.37 7.00 -1.65
CA ALA A 13 -1.06 5.72 -1.55
C ALA A 13 -2.08 5.71 -0.42
N LYS A 14 -1.72 6.30 0.72
CA LYS A 14 -2.65 6.39 1.82
C LYS A 14 -3.87 7.22 1.46
N GLY A 15 -3.67 8.29 0.71
CA GLY A 15 -4.77 9.11 0.23
C GLY A 15 -5.72 8.30 -0.65
N ILE A 16 -5.18 7.54 -1.57
CA ILE A 16 -5.99 6.70 -2.43
C ILE A 16 -6.75 5.67 -1.61
N TYR A 17 -6.08 5.05 -0.66
CA TYR A 17 -6.72 4.06 0.20
C TYR A 17 -7.89 4.67 0.96
N GLU A 18 -7.66 5.79 1.63
CA GLU A 18 -8.69 6.41 2.46
C GLU A 18 -9.87 6.91 1.64
N GLU A 19 -9.61 7.44 0.48
CA GLU A 19 -10.67 8.06 -0.30
C GLU A 19 -11.41 7.09 -1.20
N ARG A 20 -10.74 6.06 -1.65
CA ARG A 20 -11.33 5.20 -2.67
C ARG A 20 -11.47 3.75 -2.29
N LEU A 21 -10.51 3.22 -1.56
CA LEU A 21 -10.43 1.78 -1.38
C LEU A 21 -10.87 1.28 -0.02
N ARG A 22 -10.76 2.14 0.96
CA ARG A 22 -10.94 1.70 2.35
C ARG A 22 -12.26 0.99 2.59
N GLU A 23 -13.33 1.63 2.21
CA GLU A 23 -14.64 1.08 2.50
C GLU A 23 -14.85 -0.26 1.80
N THR A 24 -14.51 -0.30 0.54
CA THR A 24 -14.66 -1.52 -0.25
C THR A 24 -13.78 -2.63 0.26
N LEU A 25 -12.52 -2.33 0.50
CA LEU A 25 -11.57 -3.36 0.91
C LEU A 25 -11.81 -3.84 2.32
N GLU A 26 -12.22 -2.95 3.21
CA GLU A 26 -12.52 -3.38 4.57
C GLU A 26 -13.73 -4.29 4.61
N ARG A 27 -14.59 -4.19 3.63
CA ARG A 27 -15.75 -5.03 3.54
C ARG A 27 -15.43 -6.39 2.94
N SER A 28 -14.58 -6.41 1.92
CA SER A 28 -14.37 -7.63 1.15
C SER A 28 -13.02 -8.31 1.39
N HIS A 29 -12.02 -7.55 1.84
CA HIS A 29 -10.64 -8.06 1.95
C HIS A 29 -10.03 -7.74 3.31
N ARG A 30 -10.85 -7.77 4.34
CA ARG A 30 -10.38 -7.42 5.67
C ARG A 30 -9.23 -8.31 6.08
N ASP A 31 -8.24 -7.70 6.72
CA ASP A 31 -7.04 -8.37 7.21
C ASP A 31 -6.07 -8.82 6.13
N GLN A 32 -6.38 -8.61 4.87
CA GLN A 32 -5.43 -8.89 3.81
C GLN A 32 -4.52 -7.68 3.62
N PHE A 33 -3.48 -7.85 2.83
CA PHE A 33 -2.60 -6.75 2.48
C PHE A 33 -3.02 -6.15 1.15
N VAL A 34 -2.70 -4.89 0.95
CA VAL A 34 -2.91 -4.23 -0.33
C VAL A 34 -1.68 -3.40 -0.65
N ALA A 35 -1.18 -3.50 -1.87
CA ALA A 35 -0.12 -2.63 -2.37
C ALA A 35 -0.75 -1.65 -3.33
N ILE A 36 -0.43 -0.39 -3.18
CA ILE A 36 -1.01 0.67 -3.99
C ILE A 36 0.11 1.40 -4.71
N GLU A 37 0.01 1.47 -6.01
CA GLU A 37 0.95 2.23 -6.81
C GLU A 37 0.26 3.54 -7.19
N PRO A 38 0.65 4.65 -6.61
CA PRO A 38 -0.16 5.86 -6.67
C PRO A 38 -0.16 6.58 -8.01
N ILE A 39 0.86 6.38 -8.82
CA ILE A 39 0.89 7.08 -10.10
C ILE A 39 -0.16 6.52 -11.05
N SER A 40 -0.26 5.21 -11.12
CA SER A 40 -1.26 4.59 -11.98
C SER A 40 -2.59 4.43 -11.29
N GLY A 41 -2.58 4.40 -9.96
CA GLY A 41 -3.77 4.09 -9.19
C GLY A 41 -4.02 2.60 -9.05
N ASP A 42 -3.11 1.79 -9.54
CA ASP A 42 -3.28 0.33 -9.45
C ASP A 42 -3.13 -0.15 -8.02
N TYR A 43 -3.90 -1.15 -7.65
CA TYR A 43 -3.71 -1.78 -6.36
C TYR A 43 -3.84 -3.29 -6.49
N PHE A 44 -3.21 -3.99 -5.53
CA PHE A 44 -3.14 -5.45 -5.59
C PHE A 44 -3.37 -5.97 -4.19
N THR A 45 -4.29 -6.90 -4.03
CA THR A 45 -4.60 -7.47 -2.71
C THR A 45 -4.05 -8.89 -2.62
N GLY A 46 -3.74 -9.30 -1.41
CA GLY A 46 -3.23 -10.65 -1.18
C GLY A 46 -3.11 -10.94 0.29
N GLN A 47 -2.73 -12.16 0.58
CA GLN A 47 -2.67 -12.60 1.97
C GLN A 47 -1.33 -12.32 2.62
N THR A 48 -0.32 -12.01 1.85
CA THR A 48 0.98 -11.67 2.40
C THR A 48 1.52 -10.41 1.76
N LEU A 49 2.41 -9.76 2.47
CA LEU A 49 3.06 -8.58 1.98
C LEU A 49 3.85 -8.89 0.71
N SER A 50 4.53 -10.01 0.69
CA SER A 50 5.30 -10.43 -0.46
C SER A 50 4.45 -10.56 -1.71
N GLU A 51 3.27 -11.12 -1.56
CA GLU A 51 2.37 -11.28 -2.69
C GLU A 51 2.00 -9.96 -3.33
N VAL A 52 1.61 -9.00 -2.51
CA VAL A 52 1.12 -7.75 -3.07
C VAL A 52 2.25 -6.90 -3.64
N ILE A 53 3.41 -6.94 -3.02
CA ILE A 53 4.57 -6.23 -3.54
C ILE A 53 5.02 -6.87 -4.85
N GLY A 54 5.03 -8.19 -4.89
CA GLY A 54 5.39 -8.90 -6.10
C GLY A 54 4.46 -8.61 -7.26
N ALA A 55 3.16 -8.57 -6.97
CA ALA A 55 2.18 -8.26 -8.00
C ALA A 55 2.35 -6.84 -8.53
N SER A 56 2.61 -5.90 -7.64
CA SER A 56 2.83 -4.53 -8.06
C SER A 56 4.08 -4.41 -8.93
N ARG A 57 5.13 -5.08 -8.54
CA ARG A 57 6.37 -5.05 -9.31
C ARG A 57 6.23 -5.70 -10.67
N ALA A 58 5.43 -6.75 -10.73
CA ALA A 58 5.20 -7.43 -11.99
C ALA A 58 4.52 -6.52 -13.01
N LYS A 59 3.60 -5.71 -12.52
CA LYS A 59 2.89 -4.83 -13.42
C LYS A 59 3.60 -3.52 -13.66
N ASN A 60 4.18 -2.96 -12.63
CA ASN A 60 4.83 -1.64 -12.70
C ASN A 60 6.24 -1.72 -12.14
N PRO A 61 7.16 -2.36 -12.84
CA PRO A 61 8.49 -2.63 -12.28
C PRO A 61 9.31 -1.38 -11.97
N ASP A 62 8.99 -0.29 -12.65
CA ASP A 62 9.74 0.95 -12.45
C ASP A 62 9.10 1.88 -11.46
N ARG A 63 8.06 1.45 -10.76
CA ARG A 63 7.34 2.32 -9.84
C ARG A 63 7.27 1.73 -8.46
N LEU A 64 7.30 2.62 -7.48
CA LEU A 64 7.21 2.21 -6.10
C LEU A 64 5.75 2.08 -5.68
N ALA A 65 5.48 1.11 -4.86
CA ALA A 65 4.16 0.95 -4.27
C ALA A 65 4.28 0.95 -2.76
N HIS A 66 3.22 1.37 -2.11
CA HIS A 66 3.14 1.33 -0.66
C HIS A 66 2.15 0.24 -0.26
N ALA A 67 2.52 -0.56 0.70
CA ALA A 67 1.65 -1.64 1.14
C ALA A 67 1.15 -1.39 2.55
N LEU A 68 -0.08 -1.79 2.78
CA LEU A 68 -0.65 -1.71 4.11
C LEU A 68 -1.58 -2.88 4.33
N ARG A 69 -2.02 -3.06 5.57
CA ARG A 69 -2.95 -4.13 5.90
C ARG A 69 -4.34 -3.55 6.00
N VAL A 70 -5.26 -4.15 5.27
CA VAL A 70 -6.64 -3.67 5.22
C VAL A 70 -7.27 -3.78 6.61
N GLY A 71 -7.85 -2.71 7.08
CA GLY A 71 -8.50 -2.68 8.39
C GLY A 71 -7.54 -2.41 9.54
N HIS A 72 -6.24 -2.27 9.29
CA HIS A 72 -5.27 -2.04 10.35
C HIS A 72 -4.29 -0.93 9.96
N PRO A 73 -4.78 0.25 9.68
CA PRO A 73 -3.92 1.32 9.18
C PRO A 73 -2.81 1.71 10.13
N ALA A 74 -3.05 1.60 11.40
CA ALA A 74 -2.06 2.01 12.35
C ALA A 74 -0.88 1.05 12.41
N ALA A 75 -1.03 -0.11 11.87
CA ALA A 75 -0.02 -1.10 11.97
C ALA A 75 0.94 -1.14 10.82
N VAL A 76 0.84 -0.19 9.94
CA VAL A 76 1.52 -0.29 8.79
C VAL A 76 2.87 0.24 8.77
N HIS A 77 3.44 0.62 9.78
CA HIS A 77 4.71 1.24 9.75
C HIS A 77 5.81 0.23 9.75
N PHE A 78 5.86 -0.57 8.71
CA PHE A 78 6.90 -1.47 8.64
C PHE A 78 8.15 -0.75 8.45
N GLY A 79 9.11 -1.16 9.03
CA GLY A 79 10.37 -0.63 8.82
C GLY A 79 10.61 0.68 9.42
N MET A 80 9.73 1.04 10.09
CA MET A 80 9.93 2.16 10.67
C MET A 80 10.24 2.07 11.91
N HIS A 81 10.30 1.61 12.21
CA HIS A 81 10.67 1.51 13.21
C HIS A 81 11.28 1.06 13.70
N ILE A 82 11.47 0.92 13.64
CA ILE A 82 12.06 0.53 13.99
C ILE A 82 12.72 0.91 14.64
N GLN A 83 12.79 1.12 14.96
CA GLN A 83 13.34 1.42 15.63
C GLN A 83 13.65 1.33 16.07
#